data_0313d5dccf64e3eeb8bcd20727c63601
#
_entry.id   0313d5dccf64e3eeb8bcd20727c63601
#
_cell.length_a   1.000
_cell.length_b   1.000
_cell.length_c   1.000
_cell.angle_alpha   90.00
_cell.angle_beta   90.00
_cell.angle_gamma   90.00
#
_symmetry.space_group_name_H-M   'P 1'
#
loop_
_entity.id
_entity.type
_entity.pdbx_description
1 polymer ?
#
loop_
_entity_poly.entity_id
_entity_poly.type
_entity_poly.pdbx_seq_one_letter_code
_entity_poly.pdbx_strand_id
1 'polypeptide(L)' 'MKNKEYMSLKKMIEYINKALKYTDGCDFKSFSSNEEKVDATVFAISQIGELVKKLPMDFRTKYN' A
#
# COMPACT_ATOMS: atom_id res chain seq x y z
N MET A 1 -8.96 17.20 -9.64
CA MET A 1 -8.21 15.93 -9.83
C MET A 1 -8.90 15.07 -10.87
N LYS A 2 -8.14 14.47 -11.76
CA LYS A 2 -8.68 13.59 -12.78
C LYS A 2 -9.14 12.27 -12.17
N ASN A 3 -10.15 11.65 -12.79
CA ASN A 3 -10.69 10.38 -12.29
C ASN A 3 -9.63 9.30 -12.12
N LYS A 4 -8.68 9.22 -13.05
CA LYS A 4 -7.62 8.22 -13.01
C LYS A 4 -6.76 8.37 -11.75
N GLU A 5 -6.39 9.60 -11.43
CA GLU A 5 -5.58 9.88 -10.24
C GLU A 5 -6.36 9.59 -8.97
N TYR A 6 -7.63 9.97 -8.95
CA TYR A 6 -8.51 9.69 -7.81
C TYR A 6 -8.63 8.20 -7.56
N MET A 7 -8.84 7.41 -8.63
CA MET A 7 -8.97 5.97 -8.50
C MET A 7 -7.68 5.32 -8.02
N SER A 8 -6.53 5.82 -8.47
CA SER A 8 -5.23 5.30 -8.00
C SER A 8 -5.05 5.58 -6.51
N LEU A 9 -5.37 6.79 -6.07
CA LEU A 9 -5.27 7.16 -4.65
C LEU A 9 -6.21 6.33 -3.80
N LYS A 10 -7.42 6.10 -4.29
CA LYS A 10 -8.39 5.27 -3.57
C LYS A 10 -7.88 3.85 -3.37
N LYS A 11 -7.32 3.26 -4.42
CA LYS A 11 -6.75 1.91 -4.33
C LYS A 11 -5.56 1.87 -3.38
N MET A 12 -4.72 2.91 -3.38
CA MET A 12 -3.59 2.99 -2.46
C MET A 12 -4.08 2.97 -1.02
N ILE A 13 -5.11 3.73 -0.71
CA ILE A 13 -5.70 3.76 0.63
C ILE A 13 -6.23 2.38 1.01
N GLU A 14 -6.88 1.69 0.09
CA GLU A 14 -7.38 0.34 0.34
C GLU A 14 -6.24 -0.63 0.68
N TYR A 15 -5.12 -0.56 -0.04
CA TYR A 15 -3.97 -1.43 0.25
C TYR A 15 -3.28 -1.05 1.55
N ILE A 16 -3.22 0.24 1.88
CA ILE A 16 -2.67 0.67 3.16
C ILE A 16 -3.52 0.11 4.30
N ASN A 17 -4.83 0.19 4.19
CA ASN A 17 -5.73 -0.34 5.20
C ASN A 17 -5.60 -1.86 5.35
N LYS A 18 -5.39 -2.57 4.23
CA LYS A 18 -5.14 -4.02 4.29
C LYS A 18 -3.84 -4.32 5.01
N ALA A 19 -2.78 -3.58 4.72
CA ALA A 19 -1.49 -3.79 5.38
C ALA A 19 -1.61 -3.55 6.89
N LEU A 20 -2.31 -2.51 7.28
CA LEU A 20 -2.56 -2.23 8.70
C LEU A 20 -3.35 -3.35 9.36
N LYS A 21 -4.35 -3.87 8.67
CA LYS A 21 -5.16 -4.96 9.18
C LYS A 21 -4.32 -6.23 9.38
N TYR A 22 -3.45 -6.56 8.44
CA TYR A 22 -2.61 -7.75 8.53
C TYR A 22 -1.65 -7.68 9.72
N THR A 23 -1.22 -6.48 10.09
CA THR A 23 -0.26 -6.30 11.18
C THR A 23 -0.92 -5.99 12.53
N ASP A 24 -2.24 -5.80 12.54
CA ASP A 24 -2.97 -5.43 13.74
C ASP A 24 -2.88 -6.54 14.80
N GLY A 25 -2.56 -6.15 16.02
CA GLY A 25 -2.46 -7.07 17.14
C GLY A 25 -1.25 -7.99 17.12
N CYS A 26 -0.32 -7.79 16.20
CA CYS A 26 0.87 -8.61 16.07
C CYS A 26 2.09 -7.86 16.58
N ASP A 27 2.92 -8.53 17.43
CA ASP A 27 4.26 -8.02 17.67
C ASP A 27 5.18 -8.47 16.54
N PHE A 28 6.40 -7.98 16.54
CA PHE A 28 7.35 -8.28 15.47
C PHE A 28 7.59 -9.77 15.32
N LYS A 29 7.76 -10.47 16.43
CA LYS A 29 8.05 -11.90 16.43
C LYS A 29 6.89 -12.71 15.83
N SER A 30 5.67 -12.43 16.29
CA SER A 30 4.48 -13.12 15.79
C SER A 30 4.26 -12.85 14.31
N PHE A 31 4.43 -11.59 13.91
CA PHE A 31 4.26 -11.20 12.52
C PHE A 31 5.28 -11.88 11.61
N SER A 32 6.57 -11.80 11.98
CA SER A 32 7.63 -12.34 11.12
C SER A 32 7.61 -13.86 11.04
N SER A 33 7.00 -14.54 12.01
CA SER A 33 6.84 -15.99 11.98
C SER A 33 5.66 -16.46 11.15
N ASN A 34 4.77 -15.54 10.76
CA ASN A 34 3.58 -15.89 9.99
C ASN A 34 3.82 -15.53 8.53
N GLU A 35 4.24 -16.54 7.74
CA GLU A 35 4.57 -16.33 6.33
C GLU A 35 3.42 -15.76 5.52
N GLU A 36 2.19 -16.20 5.80
CA GLU A 36 1.03 -15.71 5.07
C GLU A 36 0.82 -14.22 5.29
N LYS A 37 0.96 -13.75 6.54
CA LYS A 37 0.82 -12.33 6.85
C LYS A 37 1.95 -11.50 6.25
N VAL A 38 3.18 -12.02 6.31
CA VAL A 38 4.33 -11.34 5.71
C VAL A 38 4.12 -11.20 4.21
N ASP A 39 3.76 -12.29 3.54
CA ASP A 39 3.55 -12.29 2.10
C ASP A 39 2.42 -11.36 1.69
N ALA A 40 1.31 -11.38 2.43
CA ALA A 40 0.17 -10.51 2.14
C ALA A 40 0.53 -9.04 2.31
N THR A 41 1.31 -8.73 3.36
CA THR A 41 1.74 -7.35 3.62
C THR A 41 2.71 -6.88 2.55
N VAL A 42 3.68 -7.71 2.17
CA VAL A 42 4.63 -7.39 1.10
C VAL A 42 3.87 -7.15 -0.21
N PHE A 43 2.90 -8.00 -0.52
CA PHE A 43 2.08 -7.83 -1.72
C PHE A 43 1.36 -6.48 -1.71
N ALA A 44 0.73 -6.13 -0.58
CA ALA A 44 0.01 -4.86 -0.46
C ALA A 44 0.96 -3.67 -0.67
N ILE A 45 2.14 -3.71 -0.05
CA ILE A 45 3.15 -2.66 -0.20
C ILE A 45 3.61 -2.55 -1.65
N SER A 46 3.83 -3.69 -2.31
CA SER A 46 4.23 -3.74 -3.72
C SER A 46 3.17 -3.09 -4.61
N GLN A 47 1.90 -3.35 -4.33
CA GLN A 47 0.81 -2.75 -5.10
C GLN A 47 0.75 -1.24 -4.91
N ILE A 48 1.02 -0.76 -3.70
CA ILE A 48 1.10 0.67 -3.43
C ILE A 48 2.20 1.30 -4.30
N GLY A 49 3.36 0.66 -4.35
CA GLY A 49 4.47 1.13 -5.18
C GLY A 49 4.11 1.21 -6.66
N GLU A 50 3.42 0.19 -7.16
CA GLU A 50 2.98 0.19 -8.56
C GLU A 50 1.97 1.31 -8.85
N LEU A 51 1.07 1.58 -7.90
CA LEU A 51 0.09 2.63 -8.06
C LEU A 51 0.74 4.01 -8.04
N VAL A 52 1.77 4.20 -7.22
CA VAL A 52 2.54 5.46 -7.19
C VAL A 52 3.17 5.72 -8.55
N LYS A 53 3.71 4.68 -9.20
CA LYS A 53 4.33 4.80 -10.50
C LYS A 53 3.35 5.25 -11.58
N LYS A 54 2.06 4.99 -11.40
CA LYS A 54 1.03 5.38 -12.35
C LYS A 54 0.61 6.84 -12.23
N LEU A 55 1.01 7.52 -11.16
CA LEU A 55 0.69 8.93 -10.99
C LEU A 55 1.59 9.78 -11.89
N PRO A 56 1.07 10.90 -12.40
CA PRO A 56 1.88 11.81 -13.21
C PRO A 56 3.10 12.31 -12.46
N MET A 57 4.20 12.54 -13.17
CA MET A 57 5.45 12.97 -12.57
C MET A 57 5.29 14.28 -11.80
N ASP A 58 4.56 15.23 -12.34
CA ASP A 58 4.35 16.51 -11.68
C ASP A 58 3.56 16.35 -10.39
N PHE A 59 2.60 15.44 -10.35
CA PHE A 59 1.86 15.13 -9.13
C PHE A 59 2.78 14.58 -8.07
N ARG A 60 3.63 13.61 -8.44
CA ARG A 60 4.56 13.00 -7.47
C ARG A 60 5.57 14.01 -6.95
N THR A 61 6.06 14.89 -7.81
CA THR A 61 7.00 15.94 -7.42
C THR A 61 6.37 16.91 -6.43
N LYS A 62 5.10 17.26 -6.66
CA LYS A 62 4.38 18.22 -5.82
C LYS A 62 4.16 17.69 -4.40
N TYR A 63 3.90 16.39 -4.27
CA TYR A 63 3.54 15.80 -2.98
C TYR A 63 4.62 14.90 -2.39
N ASN A 64 5.79 14.92 -2.94
CA ASN A 64 6.91 14.11 -2.48
C ASN A 64 7.48 14.62 -1.16
#